data_2b962996a40e0ab3c872547ead9d5293
#
_entry.id   2b962996a40e0ab3c872547ead9d5293
#
_cell.length_a   1.000
_cell.length_b   1.000
_cell.length_c   1.000
_cell.angle_alpha   90.00
_cell.angle_beta   90.00
_cell.angle_gamma   90.00
#
_symmetry.space_group_name_H-M   'P 1'
#
loop_
_entity.id
_entity.type
_entity.pdbx_description
1 polymer ?
#
loop_
_entity_poly.entity_id
_entity_poly.type
_entity_poly.pdbx_seq_one_letter_code
_entity_poly.pdbx_strand_id
1 'polypeptide(L)'
;MPIINIKFIKDVVATDEQKQELIVKMTDTFVSVLGDVVRPFTYVVIDETPVGQWGIAGVPMPDLEYLTSDKHADVIAKSNQMMKDAVAQMAEAAKEAETTAA
;
A
#
# COMPACT_ATOMS: atom_id res chain seq x y z
N MET A 1 -4.55 -13.63 16.52
CA MET A 1 -5.23 -12.34 16.71
C MET A 1 -5.14 -11.52 15.43
N PRO A 2 -6.25 -11.36 14.66
CA PRO A 2 -6.16 -10.60 13.42
C PRO A 2 -6.00 -9.09 13.69
N ILE A 3 -5.10 -8.47 12.95
CA ILE A 3 -4.84 -7.03 13.02
C ILE A 3 -4.97 -6.45 11.62
N ILE A 4 -5.85 -5.46 11.47
CA ILE A 4 -6.01 -4.71 10.23
C ILE A 4 -5.38 -3.35 10.44
N ASN A 5 -4.35 -3.04 9.65
CA ASN A 5 -3.65 -1.76 9.72
C ASN A 5 -3.98 -0.94 8.48
N ILE A 6 -4.57 0.25 8.70
CA ILE A 6 -4.95 1.17 7.62
C ILE A 6 -4.07 2.40 7.74
N LYS A 7 -3.37 2.74 6.67
CA LYS A 7 -2.49 3.91 6.65
C LYS A 7 -3.00 4.97 5.70
N PHE A 8 -3.01 6.21 6.17
CA PHE A 8 -3.38 7.39 5.38
C PHE A 8 -2.32 8.47 5.46
N ILE A 9 -2.38 9.37 4.52
CA ILE A 9 -1.77 10.69 4.66
C ILE A 9 -2.64 11.48 5.64
N LYS A 10 -2.02 12.05 6.67
CA LYS A 10 -2.71 12.72 7.77
C LYS A 10 -3.55 13.91 7.29
N ASP A 11 -4.74 14.04 7.85
CA ASP A 11 -5.67 15.19 7.71
C ASP A 11 -6.21 15.44 6.31
N VAL A 12 -5.99 14.52 5.35
CA VAL A 12 -6.38 14.74 3.96
C VAL A 12 -7.44 13.75 3.50
N VAL A 13 -7.32 12.49 3.94
CA VAL A 13 -8.10 11.39 3.37
C VAL A 13 -9.43 11.20 4.07
N ALA A 14 -9.46 11.31 5.40
CA ALA A 14 -10.64 10.96 6.18
C ALA A 14 -10.85 11.89 7.37
N THR A 15 -12.12 12.16 7.70
CA THR A 15 -12.51 12.82 8.94
C THR A 15 -12.46 11.85 10.10
N ASP A 16 -12.56 12.35 11.33
CA ASP A 16 -12.57 11.50 12.52
C ASP A 16 -13.76 10.54 12.52
N GLU A 17 -14.94 11.02 12.11
CA GLU A 17 -16.13 10.16 11.98
C GLU A 17 -15.94 9.06 10.94
N GLN A 18 -15.33 9.39 9.80
CA GLN A 18 -15.03 8.41 8.76
C GLN A 18 -14.04 7.35 9.24
N LYS A 19 -13.06 7.73 10.05
CA LYS A 19 -12.11 6.78 10.64
C LYS A 19 -12.83 5.80 11.57
N GLN A 20 -13.75 6.29 12.41
CA GLN A 20 -14.53 5.44 13.29
C GLN A 20 -15.43 4.49 12.49
N GLU A 21 -16.05 4.99 11.42
CA GLU A 21 -16.87 4.17 10.52
C GLU A 21 -16.03 3.08 9.84
N LEU A 22 -14.80 3.40 9.42
CA LEU A 22 -13.89 2.41 8.84
C LEU A 22 -13.56 1.30 9.82
N ILE A 23 -13.32 1.63 11.10
CA ILE A 23 -13.06 0.62 12.12
C ILE A 23 -14.22 -0.37 12.22
N VAL A 24 -15.45 0.14 12.27
CA VAL A 24 -16.65 -0.70 12.37
C VAL A 24 -16.84 -1.55 11.10
N LYS A 25 -16.82 -0.92 9.94
CA LYS A 25 -17.08 -1.61 8.66
C LYS A 25 -16.00 -2.59 8.28
N MET A 26 -14.74 -2.28 8.54
CA MET A 26 -13.65 -3.21 8.28
C MET A 26 -13.74 -4.43 9.18
N THR A 27 -14.11 -4.24 10.45
CA THR A 27 -14.35 -5.35 11.37
C THR A 27 -15.51 -6.21 10.86
N ASP A 28 -16.62 -5.59 10.46
CA ASP A 28 -17.79 -6.30 9.94
C ASP A 28 -17.45 -7.13 8.69
N THR A 29 -16.68 -6.56 7.78
CA THR A 29 -16.25 -7.25 6.57
C THR A 29 -15.38 -8.47 6.91
N PHE A 30 -14.44 -8.29 7.84
CA PHE A 30 -13.55 -9.36 8.28
C PHE A 30 -14.35 -10.52 8.91
N VAL A 31 -15.30 -10.17 9.76
CA VAL A 31 -16.19 -11.15 10.41
C VAL A 31 -17.09 -11.85 9.40
N SER A 32 -17.53 -11.15 8.35
CA SER A 32 -18.37 -11.75 7.31
C SER A 32 -17.66 -12.89 6.56
N VAL A 33 -16.34 -12.84 6.52
CA VAL A 33 -15.52 -13.86 5.85
C VAL A 33 -15.09 -14.96 6.81
N LEU A 34 -14.66 -14.58 8.03
CA LEU A 34 -14.02 -15.50 8.97
C LEU A 34 -14.97 -16.03 10.05
N GLY A 35 -16.16 -15.44 10.19
CA GLY A 35 -17.15 -15.84 11.20
C GLY A 35 -17.11 -14.95 12.45
N ASP A 36 -18.20 -14.97 13.22
CA ASP A 36 -18.37 -14.11 14.40
C ASP A 36 -17.33 -14.35 15.50
N VAL A 37 -16.75 -15.53 15.53
CA VAL A 37 -15.77 -15.91 16.56
C VAL A 37 -14.55 -15.00 16.57
N VAL A 38 -14.20 -14.39 15.44
CA VAL A 38 -13.02 -13.52 15.37
C VAL A 38 -13.29 -12.08 15.82
N ARG A 39 -14.56 -11.67 15.93
CA ARG A 39 -14.92 -10.28 16.27
C ARG A 39 -14.22 -9.77 17.55
N PRO A 40 -14.27 -10.47 18.69
CA PRO A 40 -13.64 -9.95 19.90
C PRO A 40 -12.13 -9.91 19.87
N PHE A 41 -11.49 -10.54 18.87
CA PHE A 41 -10.04 -10.59 18.73
C PHE A 41 -9.52 -9.70 17.61
N THR A 42 -10.40 -9.07 16.83
CA THR A 42 -10.03 -8.28 15.67
C THR A 42 -9.68 -6.85 16.08
N TYR A 43 -8.47 -6.43 15.72
CA TYR A 43 -7.99 -5.06 15.94
C TYR A 43 -7.95 -4.34 14.60
N VAL A 44 -8.47 -3.12 14.56
CA VAL A 44 -8.34 -2.22 13.42
C VAL A 44 -7.59 -1.00 13.90
N VAL A 45 -6.45 -0.72 13.29
CA VAL A 45 -5.59 0.41 13.63
C VAL A 45 -5.52 1.36 12.45
N ILE A 46 -5.79 2.63 12.69
CA ILE A 46 -5.64 3.68 11.70
C ILE A 46 -4.37 4.46 12.03
N ASP A 47 -3.45 4.46 11.08
CA ASP A 47 -2.14 5.06 11.23
C ASP A 47 -2.01 6.19 10.21
N GLU A 48 -1.77 7.41 10.68
CA GLU A 48 -1.69 8.59 9.84
C GLU A 48 -0.26 9.10 9.77
N THR A 49 0.22 9.32 8.56
CA THR A 49 1.58 9.79 8.31
C THR A 49 1.53 11.19 7.71
N PRO A 50 2.31 12.15 8.27
CA PRO A 50 2.42 13.49 7.68
C PRO A 50 2.87 13.46 6.22
N VAL A 51 2.36 14.38 5.42
CA VAL A 51 2.65 14.45 3.98
C VAL A 51 4.15 14.38 3.69
N GLY A 52 4.96 15.12 4.42
CA GLY A 52 6.41 15.15 4.22
C GLY A 52 7.15 13.85 4.53
N GLN A 53 6.46 12.85 5.08
CA GLN A 53 7.04 11.55 5.42
C GLN A 53 6.61 10.43 4.48
N TRP A 54 5.98 10.77 3.37
CA TRP A 54 5.67 9.85 2.29
C TRP A 54 6.68 10.00 1.16
N GLY A 55 6.94 8.91 0.49
CA GLY A 55 7.80 8.91 -0.68
C GLY A 55 7.40 7.81 -1.65
N ILE A 56 7.82 7.96 -2.89
CA ILE A 56 7.61 6.97 -3.93
C ILE A 56 8.89 6.81 -4.74
N ALA A 57 9.29 5.58 -4.99
CA ALA A 57 10.49 5.26 -5.75
C ALA A 57 11.76 5.96 -5.23
N GLY A 58 11.85 6.13 -3.90
CA GLY A 58 12.99 6.80 -3.27
C GLY A 58 12.93 8.32 -3.26
N VAL A 59 11.85 8.91 -3.79
CA VAL A 59 11.69 10.37 -3.87
C VAL A 59 10.68 10.83 -2.81
N PRO A 60 11.09 11.69 -1.86
CA PRO A 60 10.17 12.23 -0.87
C PRO A 60 9.09 13.10 -1.52
N MET A 61 7.86 12.97 -1.03
CA MET A 61 6.73 13.75 -1.49
C MET A 61 6.51 14.93 -0.52
N PRO A 62 6.87 16.17 -0.91
CA PRO A 62 6.83 17.30 0.02
C PRO A 62 5.42 17.80 0.30
N ASP A 63 4.51 17.66 -0.66
CA ASP A 63 3.12 18.09 -0.55
C ASP A 63 2.24 17.31 -1.56
N LEU A 64 0.92 17.55 -1.52
CA LEU A 64 -0.01 16.84 -2.40
C LEU A 64 0.06 17.34 -3.84
N GLU A 65 0.45 18.57 -4.07
CA GLU A 65 0.58 19.12 -5.41
C GLU A 65 1.67 18.40 -6.21
N TYR A 66 2.64 17.81 -5.51
CA TYR A 66 3.67 17.00 -6.12
C TYR A 66 3.09 15.88 -6.99
N LEU A 67 1.96 15.29 -6.60
CA LEU A 67 1.32 14.18 -7.32
C LEU A 67 0.89 14.55 -8.74
N THR A 68 0.65 15.84 -9.00
CA THR A 68 0.29 16.35 -10.33
C THR A 68 1.46 17.03 -11.02
N SER A 69 2.65 16.98 -10.45
CA SER A 69 3.83 17.64 -11.00
C SER A 69 4.52 16.80 -12.08
N ASP A 70 5.29 17.46 -12.93
CA ASP A 70 6.12 16.79 -13.94
C ASP A 70 7.19 15.90 -13.30
N LYS A 71 7.71 16.33 -12.15
CA LYS A 71 8.70 15.52 -11.40
C LYS A 71 8.14 14.17 -11.00
N HIS A 72 6.88 14.16 -10.53
CA HIS A 72 6.22 12.91 -10.16
C HIS A 72 6.00 12.03 -11.39
N ALA A 73 5.55 12.61 -12.49
CA ALA A 73 5.37 11.88 -13.75
C ALA A 73 6.67 11.25 -14.22
N ASP A 74 7.78 11.98 -14.13
CA ASP A 74 9.10 11.47 -14.50
C ASP A 74 9.54 10.31 -13.60
N VAL A 75 9.31 10.43 -12.29
CA VAL A 75 9.64 9.36 -11.33
C VAL A 75 8.84 8.10 -11.65
N ILE A 76 7.55 8.23 -11.92
CA ILE A 76 6.71 7.10 -12.27
C ILE A 76 7.15 6.44 -13.57
N ALA A 77 7.47 7.23 -14.59
CA ALA A 77 7.96 6.72 -15.87
C ALA A 77 9.26 5.93 -15.71
N LYS A 78 10.21 6.47 -14.95
CA LYS A 78 11.48 5.79 -14.67
C LYS A 78 11.26 4.51 -13.87
N SER A 79 10.40 4.55 -12.86
CA SER A 79 10.07 3.38 -12.03
C SER A 79 9.42 2.28 -12.86
N ASN A 80 8.51 2.63 -13.75
CA ASN A 80 7.88 1.67 -14.66
C ASN A 80 8.91 0.99 -15.56
N GLN A 81 9.87 1.75 -16.09
CA GLN A 81 10.92 1.19 -16.90
C GLN A 81 11.82 0.25 -16.10
N MET A 82 12.20 0.67 -14.89
CA MET A 82 13.00 -0.17 -13.99
C MET A 82 12.27 -1.46 -13.62
N MET A 83 10.95 -1.40 -13.40
CA MET A 83 10.14 -2.58 -13.12
C MET A 83 10.10 -3.54 -14.31
N LYS A 84 9.96 -3.01 -15.52
CA LYS A 84 9.98 -3.82 -16.75
C LYS A 84 11.30 -4.55 -16.90
N ASP A 85 12.40 -3.83 -16.66
CA ASP A 85 13.74 -4.40 -16.75
C ASP A 85 13.95 -5.48 -15.67
N ALA A 86 13.50 -5.23 -14.45
CA ALA A 86 13.61 -6.20 -13.35
C ALA A 86 12.78 -7.45 -13.62
N VAL A 87 11.56 -7.29 -14.12
CA VAL A 87 10.69 -8.42 -14.46
C VAL A 87 11.31 -9.26 -15.58
N ALA A 88 11.89 -8.61 -16.59
CA ALA A 88 12.58 -9.29 -17.69
C ALA A 88 13.76 -10.12 -17.16
N GLN A 89 14.55 -9.56 -16.25
CA GLN A 89 15.68 -10.27 -15.64
C GLN A 89 15.21 -11.46 -14.80
N MET A 90 14.13 -11.30 -14.04
CA MET A 90 13.54 -12.37 -13.25
C MET A 90 13.01 -13.50 -14.13
N ALA A 91 12.36 -13.16 -15.25
CA ALA A 91 11.87 -14.14 -16.21
C ALA A 91 13.01 -14.93 -16.85
N GLU A 92 14.10 -14.25 -17.20
CA GLU A 92 15.27 -14.87 -17.77
C GLU A 92 15.96 -15.81 -16.77
N ALA A 93 16.10 -15.36 -15.51
CA ALA A 93 16.65 -16.18 -14.44
C ALA A 93 15.80 -17.43 -14.18
N ALA A 94 14.47 -17.31 -14.23
CA ALA A 94 13.56 -18.43 -14.09
C ALA A 94 13.73 -19.46 -15.21
N LYS A 95 13.90 -19.00 -16.46
CA LYS A 95 14.15 -19.90 -17.62
C LYS A 95 15.47 -20.63 -17.45
N GLU A 96 16.51 -19.94 -17.04
CA GLU A 96 17.83 -20.55 -16.80
C GLU A 96 17.76 -21.61 -15.69
N ALA A 97 17.02 -21.32 -14.62
CA ALA A 97 16.82 -22.27 -13.52
C ALA A 97 16.08 -23.52 -13.98
N GLU A 98 15.04 -23.40 -14.80
CA GLU A 98 14.32 -24.52 -15.39
C GLU A 98 15.23 -25.37 -16.26
N THR A 99 16.04 -24.74 -17.11
CA THR A 99 16.99 -25.42 -17.99
C THR A 99 18.06 -26.18 -17.18
N THR A 100 18.52 -25.57 -16.09
CA THR A 100 19.53 -26.16 -15.21
C THR A 100 18.97 -27.31 -14.39
N ALA A 101 17.70 -27.23 -13.98
CA ALA A 101 17.04 -28.27 -13.17
C ALA A 101 16.68 -29.54 -13.95
N ALA A 102 16.66 -29.44 -15.27
CA ALA A 102 16.43 -30.59 -16.15
C ALA A 102 17.70 -31.41 -16.32
#